data_27e3557a29042b85d37d4b7d7ad116f4
#
_entry.id   27e3557a29042b85d37d4b7d7ad116f4
#
_cell.length_a   1.000
_cell.length_b   1.000
_cell.length_c   1.000
_cell.angle_alpha   90.00
_cell.angle_beta   90.00
_cell.angle_gamma   90.00
#
_symmetry.space_group_name_H-M   'P 1'
#
loop_
_entity.id
_entity.type
_entity.pdbx_description
1 polymer ?
#
loop_
_entity_poly.entity_id
_entity_poly.type
_entity_poly.pdbx_seq_one_letter_code
_entity_poly.pdbx_strand_id
1 'polypeptide(L)'
;MLTQLREYLKMGLGGLGECQSVRLPRSFPLIISSGYVFHRTEMMGCGCIVALAVDGMSYTPRMVQKQLARVSEEFDVPVVFVTRTLHPHDKERYLAVGQPLVVPGKFAYLPFAGTKQDDARKPFVMTRETLAPISQLIVLAFLEHRLSAPVLIKDVQELLGVTPPAVQNAFKEIEALGLAERARMPASKALGLAFVVTGRALWEKAQPFLVSPVKRTVGLLCAPCAEEGGVVAGADALAEISRLNVQEPKEFALPLEGFAKRGLEVVSTLGAPYRLQLWAYPPTRLGGSSVDVLSLVLSLRGATDDRVQIEIDRLLEEFKW
;
A
#
# COMPACT_ATOMS: atom_id res chain seq x y z
N MET A 1 -11.33 -14.96 0.75
CA MET A 1 -12.37 -13.91 0.58
C MET A 1 -13.44 -13.98 1.66
N LEU A 2 -14.07 -15.15 1.93
CA LEU A 2 -15.12 -15.27 2.95
C LEU A 2 -14.64 -14.90 4.37
N THR A 3 -13.43 -15.30 4.74
CA THR A 3 -12.81 -14.95 6.04
C THR A 3 -12.62 -13.42 6.17
N GLN A 4 -12.10 -12.80 5.14
CA GLN A 4 -11.91 -11.33 5.10
C GLN A 4 -13.25 -10.57 5.16
N LEU A 5 -14.29 -11.11 4.49
CA LEU A 5 -15.65 -10.57 4.57
C LEU A 5 -16.19 -10.64 5.99
N ARG A 6 -16.01 -11.80 6.66
CA ARG A 6 -16.48 -12.02 8.04
C ARG A 6 -15.80 -11.07 9.02
N GLU A 7 -14.49 -10.89 8.92
CA GLU A 7 -13.73 -9.95 9.75
C GLU A 7 -14.18 -8.51 9.52
N TYR A 8 -14.32 -8.11 8.26
CA TYR A 8 -14.74 -6.76 7.89
C TYR A 8 -16.14 -6.40 8.43
N LEU A 9 -17.11 -7.30 8.27
CA LEU A 9 -18.48 -7.06 8.74
C LEU A 9 -18.58 -7.10 10.27
N LYS A 10 -17.75 -7.89 10.95
CA LYS A 10 -17.68 -7.94 12.40
C LYS A 10 -17.24 -6.62 13.04
N MET A 11 -16.39 -5.88 12.36
CA MET A 11 -15.83 -4.61 12.85
C MET A 11 -16.79 -3.42 12.78
N GLY A 12 -17.85 -3.45 11.96
CA GLY A 12 -18.71 -2.27 11.78
C GLY A 12 -20.18 -2.53 11.45
N LEU A 13 -20.56 -3.76 11.10
CA LEU A 13 -21.89 -4.07 10.55
C LEU A 13 -22.56 -5.28 11.26
N GLY A 14 -22.23 -5.53 12.53
CA GLY A 14 -22.88 -6.57 13.33
C GLY A 14 -22.46 -8.01 13.02
N GLY A 15 -21.53 -8.21 12.08
CA GLY A 15 -20.99 -9.52 11.75
C GLY A 15 -21.71 -10.21 10.58
N LEU A 16 -21.25 -11.41 10.27
CA LEU A 16 -21.79 -12.30 9.27
C LEU A 16 -22.30 -13.55 9.99
N GLY A 17 -23.53 -13.92 9.73
CA GLY A 17 -24.12 -15.15 10.24
C GLY A 17 -23.44 -16.42 9.73
N GLU A 18 -23.97 -17.56 10.07
CA GLU A 18 -23.48 -18.84 9.56
C GLU A 18 -23.61 -18.90 8.04
N CYS A 19 -22.55 -19.34 7.36
CA CYS A 19 -22.50 -19.35 5.90
C CYS A 19 -22.72 -20.78 5.39
N GLN A 20 -23.79 -21.00 4.66
CA GLN A 20 -24.09 -22.27 4.00
C GLN A 20 -23.83 -22.16 2.51
N SER A 21 -23.07 -23.09 1.93
CA SER A 21 -22.81 -23.11 0.49
C SER A 21 -24.09 -23.34 -0.29
N VAL A 22 -24.32 -22.53 -1.32
CA VAL A 22 -25.50 -22.63 -2.21
C VAL A 22 -25.05 -23.09 -3.58
N ARG A 23 -25.69 -24.14 -4.11
CA ARG A 23 -25.54 -24.57 -5.49
C ARG A 23 -26.73 -24.08 -6.31
N LEU A 24 -26.41 -23.41 -7.42
CA LEU A 24 -27.46 -22.96 -8.36
C LEU A 24 -28.06 -24.15 -9.10
N PRO A 25 -29.37 -24.09 -9.42
CA PRO A 25 -30.01 -25.05 -10.32
C PRO A 25 -29.29 -25.17 -11.67
N ARG A 26 -29.38 -26.33 -12.31
CA ARG A 26 -28.77 -26.57 -13.65
C ARG A 26 -29.34 -25.70 -14.75
N SER A 27 -30.47 -25.03 -14.54
CA SER A 27 -31.08 -24.06 -15.43
C SER A 27 -30.31 -22.74 -15.54
N PHE A 28 -29.37 -22.48 -14.62
CA PHE A 28 -28.57 -21.26 -14.68
C PHE A 28 -27.45 -21.35 -15.70
N PRO A 29 -27.20 -20.23 -16.45
CA PRO A 29 -26.08 -20.17 -17.37
C PRO A 29 -24.73 -20.46 -16.68
N LEU A 30 -23.86 -21.19 -17.39
CA LEU A 30 -22.56 -21.59 -16.88
C LEU A 30 -21.73 -20.39 -16.41
N ILE A 31 -21.85 -19.24 -17.09
CA ILE A 31 -21.14 -18.01 -16.74
C ILE A 31 -21.50 -17.49 -15.32
N ILE A 32 -22.71 -17.76 -14.82
CA ILE A 32 -23.13 -17.38 -13.47
C ILE A 32 -22.61 -18.42 -12.47
N SER A 33 -22.77 -19.71 -12.76
CA SER A 33 -22.36 -20.77 -11.84
C SER A 33 -20.84 -20.92 -11.72
N SER A 34 -20.06 -20.52 -12.74
CA SER A 34 -18.59 -20.53 -12.71
C SER A 34 -17.97 -19.18 -12.29
N GLY A 35 -18.71 -18.08 -12.45
CA GLY A 35 -18.21 -16.72 -12.14
C GLY A 35 -18.28 -16.36 -10.67
N TYR A 36 -19.08 -17.08 -9.88
CA TYR A 36 -19.28 -16.74 -8.46
C TYR A 36 -19.33 -18.01 -7.58
N VAL A 37 -18.92 -17.83 -6.32
CA VAL A 37 -19.16 -18.80 -5.26
C VAL A 37 -20.26 -18.27 -4.36
N PHE A 38 -21.37 -19.00 -4.23
CA PHE A 38 -22.54 -18.54 -3.51
C PHE A 38 -22.64 -19.14 -2.10
N HIS A 39 -22.95 -18.28 -1.12
CA HIS A 39 -23.23 -18.68 0.25
C HIS A 39 -24.49 -17.99 0.76
N ARG A 40 -25.40 -18.75 1.37
CA ARG A 40 -26.55 -18.20 2.11
C ARG A 40 -26.10 -17.85 3.53
N THR A 41 -26.46 -16.67 3.97
CA THR A 41 -26.08 -16.16 5.30
C THR A 41 -27.07 -15.10 5.76
N GLU A 42 -26.84 -14.56 6.95
CA GLU A 42 -27.56 -13.41 7.49
C GLU A 42 -26.59 -12.24 7.66
N MET A 43 -27.00 -11.05 7.21
CA MET A 43 -26.29 -9.79 7.42
C MET A 43 -27.24 -8.78 8.04
N MET A 44 -26.87 -8.22 9.19
CA MET A 44 -27.66 -7.17 9.89
C MET A 44 -29.13 -7.57 10.14
N GLY A 45 -29.37 -8.83 10.47
CA GLY A 45 -30.71 -9.38 10.70
C GLY A 45 -31.50 -9.71 9.43
N CYS A 46 -30.90 -9.54 8.24
CA CYS A 46 -31.53 -9.85 6.95
C CYS A 46 -30.89 -11.07 6.31
N GLY A 47 -31.70 -12.06 5.95
CA GLY A 47 -31.25 -13.21 5.17
C GLY A 47 -30.84 -12.79 3.77
N CYS A 48 -29.68 -13.20 3.31
CA CYS A 48 -29.15 -12.85 1.99
C CYS A 48 -28.26 -13.94 1.40
N ILE A 49 -27.96 -13.84 0.11
CA ILE A 49 -26.93 -14.66 -0.55
C ILE A 49 -25.72 -13.77 -0.83
N VAL A 50 -24.54 -14.26 -0.49
CA VAL A 50 -23.26 -13.66 -0.82
C VAL A 50 -22.71 -14.31 -2.09
N ALA A 51 -22.47 -13.53 -3.12
CA ALA A 51 -21.83 -13.93 -4.36
C ALA A 51 -20.36 -13.48 -4.37
N LEU A 52 -19.45 -14.37 -4.04
CA LEU A 52 -18.01 -14.10 -4.04
C LEU A 52 -17.46 -14.17 -5.46
N ALA A 53 -16.86 -13.09 -5.94
CA ALA A 53 -16.23 -13.03 -7.25
C ALA A 53 -15.08 -14.04 -7.37
N VAL A 54 -15.04 -14.80 -8.46
CA VAL A 54 -13.93 -15.69 -8.79
C VAL A 54 -12.81 -14.88 -9.44
N ASP A 55 -11.56 -15.11 -8.99
CA ASP A 55 -10.40 -14.39 -9.52
C ASP A 55 -10.19 -14.67 -11.03
N GLY A 56 -9.73 -13.68 -11.77
CA GLY A 56 -9.47 -13.78 -13.22
C GLY A 56 -10.67 -13.51 -14.12
N MET A 57 -11.86 -13.26 -13.55
CA MET A 57 -13.07 -12.89 -14.30
C MET A 57 -13.24 -11.37 -14.34
N SER A 58 -13.78 -10.87 -15.46
CA SER A 58 -14.12 -9.44 -15.59
C SER A 58 -15.57 -9.20 -15.19
N TYR A 59 -15.80 -8.23 -14.31
CA TYR A 59 -17.11 -7.91 -13.78
C TYR A 59 -17.48 -6.45 -14.07
N THR A 60 -18.45 -6.26 -14.97
CA THR A 60 -19.02 -4.91 -15.18
C THR A 60 -20.29 -4.72 -14.33
N PRO A 61 -20.58 -3.51 -13.83
CA PRO A 61 -21.74 -3.26 -12.96
C PRO A 61 -23.07 -3.76 -13.53
N ARG A 62 -23.35 -3.48 -14.79
CA ARG A 62 -24.60 -3.93 -15.47
C ARG A 62 -24.66 -5.44 -15.63
N MET A 63 -23.53 -6.09 -15.93
CA MET A 63 -23.47 -7.54 -16.05
C MET A 63 -23.73 -8.22 -14.72
N VAL A 64 -23.06 -7.75 -13.65
CA VAL A 64 -23.23 -8.27 -12.28
C VAL A 64 -24.66 -8.10 -11.83
N GLN A 65 -25.25 -6.89 -11.98
CA GLN A 65 -26.66 -6.64 -11.64
C GLN A 65 -27.60 -7.63 -12.33
N LYS A 66 -27.48 -7.76 -13.67
CA LYS A 66 -28.35 -8.67 -14.46
C LYS A 66 -28.21 -10.14 -14.06
N GLN A 67 -26.97 -10.56 -13.75
CA GLN A 67 -26.70 -11.94 -13.33
C GLN A 67 -27.22 -12.23 -11.92
N LEU A 68 -26.96 -11.33 -10.98
CA LEU A 68 -27.32 -11.51 -9.58
C LEU A 68 -28.81 -11.25 -9.31
N ALA A 69 -29.48 -10.40 -10.13
CA ALA A 69 -30.94 -10.27 -10.08
C ALA A 69 -31.66 -11.62 -10.33
N ARG A 70 -31.20 -12.42 -11.29
CA ARG A 70 -31.74 -13.75 -11.54
C ARG A 70 -31.56 -14.70 -10.35
N VAL A 71 -30.44 -14.58 -9.64
CA VAL A 71 -30.22 -15.37 -8.43
C VAL A 71 -31.12 -14.88 -7.30
N SER A 72 -31.31 -13.56 -7.17
CA SER A 72 -32.22 -12.95 -6.19
C SER A 72 -33.67 -13.38 -6.41
N GLU A 73 -34.12 -13.42 -7.66
CA GLU A 73 -35.47 -13.89 -8.05
C GLU A 73 -35.66 -15.37 -7.71
N GLU A 74 -34.68 -16.24 -7.99
CA GLU A 74 -34.77 -17.67 -7.72
C GLU A 74 -34.87 -18.02 -6.24
N PHE A 75 -34.15 -17.30 -5.39
CA PHE A 75 -34.04 -17.60 -3.96
C PHE A 75 -34.88 -16.66 -3.07
N ASP A 76 -35.54 -15.68 -3.66
CA ASP A 76 -36.35 -14.63 -2.98
C ASP A 76 -35.63 -13.94 -1.83
N VAL A 77 -34.34 -13.65 -2.03
CA VAL A 77 -33.49 -12.93 -1.07
C VAL A 77 -32.50 -12.00 -1.81
N PRO A 78 -32.10 -10.89 -1.18
CA PRO A 78 -31.09 -10.02 -1.76
C PRO A 78 -29.75 -10.73 -1.97
N VAL A 79 -29.08 -10.42 -3.09
CA VAL A 79 -27.75 -10.98 -3.41
C VAL A 79 -26.71 -9.91 -3.32
N VAL A 80 -25.71 -10.13 -2.46
CA VAL A 80 -24.59 -9.21 -2.23
C VAL A 80 -23.40 -9.62 -3.06
N PHE A 81 -22.96 -8.76 -3.96
CA PHE A 81 -21.72 -8.95 -4.70
C PHE A 81 -20.51 -8.67 -3.81
N VAL A 82 -19.53 -9.58 -3.76
CA VAL A 82 -18.30 -9.41 -2.98
C VAL A 82 -17.09 -9.58 -3.87
N THR A 83 -16.25 -8.56 -3.93
CA THR A 83 -15.00 -8.55 -4.69
C THR A 83 -13.84 -8.02 -3.86
N ARG A 84 -12.60 -8.41 -4.20
CA ARG A 84 -11.38 -7.92 -3.53
C ARG A 84 -10.98 -6.52 -3.97
N THR A 85 -11.28 -6.19 -5.22
CA THR A 85 -10.87 -4.92 -5.84
C THR A 85 -12.05 -4.28 -6.52
N LEU A 86 -12.10 -2.96 -6.46
CA LEU A 86 -13.09 -2.14 -7.14
C LEU A 86 -12.39 -0.89 -7.67
N HIS A 87 -12.50 -0.61 -8.95
CA HIS A 87 -12.02 0.64 -9.50
C HIS A 87 -12.90 1.80 -9.00
N PRO A 88 -12.31 2.96 -8.65
CA PRO A 88 -13.08 4.11 -8.16
C PRO A 88 -14.24 4.50 -9.09
N HIS A 89 -14.03 4.45 -10.40
CA HIS A 89 -15.05 4.75 -11.41
C HIS A 89 -16.22 3.73 -11.42
N ASP A 90 -15.99 2.48 -11.06
CA ASP A 90 -17.04 1.47 -11.04
C ASP A 90 -17.90 1.54 -9.76
N LYS A 91 -17.37 2.11 -8.67
CA LYS A 91 -18.12 2.30 -7.42
C LYS A 91 -19.43 3.07 -7.66
N GLU A 92 -19.35 4.24 -8.30
CA GLU A 92 -20.52 5.07 -8.60
C GLU A 92 -21.52 4.34 -9.52
N ARG A 93 -21.02 3.56 -10.46
CA ARG A 93 -21.84 2.77 -11.39
C ARG A 93 -22.58 1.62 -10.69
N TYR A 94 -21.96 0.95 -9.70
CA TYR A 94 -22.64 -0.06 -8.88
C TYR A 94 -23.71 0.57 -7.98
N LEU A 95 -23.45 1.75 -7.41
CA LEU A 95 -24.43 2.51 -6.63
C LEU A 95 -25.61 2.93 -7.49
N ALA A 96 -25.36 3.44 -8.71
CA ALA A 96 -26.39 3.89 -9.64
C ALA A 96 -27.35 2.77 -10.07
N VAL A 97 -26.85 1.52 -10.18
CA VAL A 97 -27.70 0.36 -10.50
C VAL A 97 -28.31 -0.31 -9.26
N GLY A 98 -28.05 0.21 -8.06
CA GLY A 98 -28.60 -0.31 -6.80
C GLY A 98 -28.10 -1.70 -6.40
N GLN A 99 -26.97 -2.18 -6.96
CA GLN A 99 -26.44 -3.50 -6.66
C GLN A 99 -25.82 -3.53 -5.26
N PRO A 100 -26.31 -4.39 -4.33
CA PRO A 100 -25.64 -4.60 -3.05
C PRO A 100 -24.21 -5.10 -3.26
N LEU A 101 -23.23 -4.42 -2.65
CA LEU A 101 -21.81 -4.62 -2.91
C LEU A 101 -21.00 -4.50 -1.62
N VAL A 102 -20.07 -5.43 -1.43
CA VAL A 102 -19.06 -5.33 -0.38
C VAL A 102 -17.66 -5.57 -0.96
N VAL A 103 -16.77 -4.66 -0.67
CA VAL A 103 -15.32 -4.80 -0.89
C VAL A 103 -14.69 -4.86 0.49
N PRO A 104 -14.32 -6.04 0.99
CA PRO A 104 -13.82 -6.20 2.35
C PRO A 104 -12.67 -5.24 2.64
N GLY A 105 -12.77 -4.51 3.74
CA GLY A 105 -11.78 -3.54 4.14
C GLY A 105 -11.81 -2.21 3.40
N LYS A 106 -12.79 -1.94 2.52
CA LYS A 106 -12.84 -0.70 1.73
C LYS A 106 -14.21 -0.07 1.66
N PHE A 107 -15.26 -0.87 1.43
CA PHE A 107 -16.57 -0.32 1.11
C PHE A 107 -17.68 -1.36 1.31
N ALA A 108 -18.83 -0.92 1.82
CA ALA A 108 -20.05 -1.71 1.86
C ALA A 108 -21.27 -0.85 1.47
N TYR A 109 -22.11 -1.40 0.61
CA TYR A 109 -23.40 -0.84 0.21
C TYR A 109 -24.45 -1.94 0.30
N LEU A 110 -25.29 -1.87 1.32
CA LEU A 110 -26.32 -2.85 1.65
C LEU A 110 -27.68 -2.15 1.78
N PRO A 111 -28.33 -1.80 0.66
CA PRO A 111 -29.55 -0.99 0.66
C PRO A 111 -30.72 -1.67 1.39
N PHE A 112 -30.80 -2.99 1.38
CA PHE A 112 -31.83 -3.77 2.09
C PHE A 112 -31.72 -3.68 3.61
N ALA A 113 -30.54 -3.32 4.12
CA ALA A 113 -30.30 -3.11 5.55
C ALA A 113 -30.36 -1.62 5.95
N GLY A 114 -30.81 -0.73 5.05
CA GLY A 114 -30.84 0.71 5.28
C GLY A 114 -29.46 1.35 5.42
N THR A 115 -28.39 0.63 5.05
CA THR A 115 -27.01 1.02 5.33
C THR A 115 -26.27 1.35 4.05
N LYS A 116 -25.85 2.61 3.94
CA LYS A 116 -24.79 3.04 3.02
C LYS A 116 -23.60 3.40 3.90
N GLN A 117 -22.67 2.50 4.07
CA GLN A 117 -21.45 2.78 4.79
C GLN A 117 -20.38 3.16 3.76
N ASP A 118 -20.10 4.44 3.69
CA ASP A 118 -18.96 4.97 2.98
C ASP A 118 -17.88 5.24 4.02
N ASP A 119 -16.91 4.33 4.13
CA ASP A 119 -15.80 4.43 5.07
C ASP A 119 -14.84 5.58 4.75
N ALA A 120 -15.21 6.47 3.80
CA ALA A 120 -14.49 7.69 3.51
C ALA A 120 -14.43 8.67 4.71
N ARG A 121 -15.15 8.41 5.83
CA ARG A 121 -15.22 9.30 7.01
C ARG A 121 -14.81 8.66 8.35
N LYS A 122 -14.63 7.35 8.43
CA LYS A 122 -13.93 6.74 9.57
C LYS A 122 -12.55 6.35 9.11
N PRO A 123 -11.51 6.63 9.91
CA PRO A 123 -10.19 6.09 9.60
C PRO A 123 -10.38 4.57 9.59
N PHE A 124 -10.40 3.99 8.40
CA PHE A 124 -10.13 2.61 8.24
C PHE A 124 -8.74 2.45 8.85
N VAL A 125 -8.68 1.85 10.02
CA VAL A 125 -7.44 1.28 10.51
C VAL A 125 -7.11 0.21 9.48
N MET A 126 -6.45 0.63 8.41
CA MET A 126 -5.68 -0.30 7.63
C MET A 126 -4.70 -0.88 8.63
N THR A 127 -4.92 -2.14 8.98
CA THR A 127 -3.84 -3.01 9.41
C THR A 127 -2.90 -3.23 8.22
N ARG A 128 -2.38 -2.14 7.66
CA ARG A 128 -1.09 -2.18 7.03
C ARG A 128 -0.13 -2.27 8.21
N GLU A 129 0.42 -3.41 8.34
CA GLU A 129 1.54 -3.64 9.25
C GLU A 129 2.76 -2.78 8.87
N THR A 130 2.69 -2.02 7.76
CA THR A 130 3.82 -1.26 7.19
C THR A 130 3.38 0.06 6.55
N LEU A 131 4.24 1.08 6.62
CA LEU A 131 4.03 2.39 6.03
C LEU A 131 4.00 2.35 4.49
N ALA A 132 3.08 3.12 3.90
CA ALA A 132 3.10 3.39 2.47
C ALA A 132 4.35 4.22 2.08
N PRO A 133 4.81 4.18 0.81
CA PRO A 133 6.03 4.86 0.40
C PRO A 133 6.09 6.36 0.75
N ILE A 134 4.99 7.09 0.59
CA ILE A 134 4.93 8.53 0.93
C ILE A 134 4.98 8.72 2.44
N SER A 135 4.25 7.93 3.21
CA SER A 135 4.25 7.98 4.67
C SER A 135 5.63 7.65 5.24
N GLN A 136 6.30 6.64 4.68
CA GLN A 136 7.67 6.29 5.02
C GLN A 136 8.63 7.45 4.73
N LEU A 137 8.56 8.05 3.52
CA LEU A 137 9.39 9.20 3.16
C LEU A 137 9.19 10.40 4.11
N ILE A 138 7.97 10.66 4.57
CA ILE A 138 7.72 11.73 5.54
C ILE A 138 8.42 11.45 6.88
N VAL A 139 8.35 10.22 7.37
CA VAL A 139 9.05 9.81 8.61
C VAL A 139 10.55 9.94 8.44
N LEU A 140 11.11 9.43 7.34
CA LEU A 140 12.55 9.51 7.06
C LEU A 140 13.01 10.96 6.87
N ALA A 141 12.27 11.77 6.11
CA ALA A 141 12.57 13.19 5.92
C ALA A 141 12.58 13.99 7.22
N PHE A 142 11.70 13.65 8.16
CA PHE A 142 11.70 14.27 9.47
C PHE A 142 12.92 13.84 10.29
N LEU A 143 13.27 12.56 10.29
CA LEU A 143 14.45 12.02 10.97
C LEU A 143 15.76 12.59 10.39
N GLU A 144 15.80 12.87 9.10
CA GLU A 144 16.95 13.50 8.41
C GLU A 144 16.93 15.04 8.46
N HIS A 145 16.08 15.63 9.32
CA HIS A 145 15.96 17.08 9.47
C HIS A 145 15.61 17.87 8.20
N ARG A 146 15.01 17.19 7.20
CA ARG A 146 14.48 17.83 5.98
C ARG A 146 13.10 18.45 6.19
N LEU A 147 12.38 18.00 7.21
CA LEU A 147 11.10 18.54 7.65
C LEU A 147 11.18 18.94 9.14
N SER A 148 10.53 20.04 9.49
CA SER A 148 10.50 20.57 10.86
C SER A 148 9.12 20.33 11.50
N ALA A 149 9.08 20.18 12.83
CA ALA A 149 7.82 20.03 13.57
C ALA A 149 7.15 21.40 13.82
N PRO A 150 5.81 21.49 13.65
CA PRO A 150 4.92 20.50 13.07
C PRO A 150 5.09 20.45 11.54
N VAL A 151 5.10 19.23 10.98
CA VAL A 151 5.23 19.01 9.55
C VAL A 151 3.98 19.50 8.83
N LEU A 152 4.10 20.45 7.93
CA LEU A 152 2.98 21.00 7.18
C LEU A 152 2.82 20.31 5.83
N ILE A 153 1.58 20.28 5.32
CA ILE A 153 1.28 19.71 4.00
C ILE A 153 2.13 20.38 2.92
N LYS A 154 2.27 21.71 2.96
CA LYS A 154 3.04 22.49 2.00
C LYS A 154 4.50 22.06 1.95
N ASP A 155 5.12 21.88 3.13
CA ASP A 155 6.55 21.52 3.21
C ASP A 155 6.80 20.14 2.60
N VAL A 156 5.88 19.18 2.86
CA VAL A 156 5.94 17.85 2.26
C VAL A 156 5.74 17.89 0.75
N GLN A 157 4.84 18.76 0.25
CA GLN A 157 4.63 18.93 -1.18
C GLN A 157 5.87 19.50 -1.87
N GLU A 158 6.50 20.50 -1.30
CA GLU A 158 7.73 21.10 -1.83
C GLU A 158 8.87 20.07 -1.84
N LEU A 159 9.02 19.30 -0.78
CA LEU A 159 10.09 18.30 -0.67
C LEU A 159 9.86 17.09 -1.58
N LEU A 160 8.64 16.52 -1.56
CA LEU A 160 8.36 15.24 -2.21
C LEU A 160 7.69 15.35 -3.58
N GLY A 161 7.25 16.54 -4.00
CA GLY A 161 6.57 16.75 -5.28
C GLY A 161 5.23 15.99 -5.40
N VAL A 162 4.53 15.77 -4.28
CA VAL A 162 3.29 15.00 -4.20
C VAL A 162 2.06 15.89 -4.04
N THR A 163 0.87 15.34 -4.35
CA THR A 163 -0.38 16.11 -4.25
C THR A 163 -0.87 16.27 -2.80
N PRO A 164 -1.61 17.34 -2.46
CA PRO A 164 -2.15 17.54 -1.11
C PRO A 164 -2.97 16.35 -0.57
N PRO A 165 -3.85 15.72 -1.36
CA PRO A 165 -4.58 14.53 -0.90
C PRO A 165 -3.66 13.35 -0.55
N ALA A 166 -2.57 13.17 -1.28
CA ALA A 166 -1.58 12.11 -0.98
C ALA A 166 -0.90 12.35 0.37
N VAL A 167 -0.50 13.61 0.65
CA VAL A 167 0.06 14.01 1.95
C VAL A 167 -0.95 13.83 3.08
N GLN A 168 -2.22 14.22 2.88
CA GLN A 168 -3.26 14.05 3.89
C GLN A 168 -3.50 12.58 4.23
N ASN A 169 -3.47 11.69 3.23
CA ASN A 169 -3.60 10.25 3.44
C ASN A 169 -2.38 9.69 4.20
N ALA A 170 -1.18 10.14 3.85
CA ALA A 170 0.04 9.76 4.56
C ALA A 170 0.00 10.22 6.04
N PHE A 171 -0.46 11.44 6.31
CA PHE A 171 -0.62 11.94 7.66
C PHE A 171 -1.61 11.10 8.48
N LYS A 172 -2.75 10.70 7.89
CA LYS A 172 -3.72 9.81 8.55
C LYS A 172 -3.12 8.44 8.87
N GLU A 173 -2.29 7.91 7.99
CA GLU A 173 -1.61 6.63 8.19
C GLU A 173 -0.61 6.71 9.35
N ILE A 174 0.23 7.75 9.39
CA ILE A 174 1.21 7.98 10.44
C ILE A 174 0.51 8.18 11.80
N GLU A 175 -0.61 8.91 11.84
CA GLU A 175 -1.46 9.06 13.04
C GLU A 175 -2.05 7.73 13.49
N ALA A 176 -2.60 6.94 12.56
CA ALA A 176 -3.23 5.65 12.88
C ALA A 176 -2.24 4.65 13.49
N LEU A 177 -0.96 4.76 13.14
CA LEU A 177 0.13 3.96 13.73
C LEU A 177 0.64 4.52 15.06
N GLY A 178 0.09 5.63 15.54
CA GLY A 178 0.48 6.26 16.80
C GLY A 178 1.90 6.86 16.78
N LEU A 179 2.43 7.17 15.60
CA LEU A 179 3.75 7.78 15.44
C LEU A 179 3.71 9.31 15.59
N ALA A 180 2.57 9.92 15.26
CA ALA A 180 2.36 11.36 15.33
C ALA A 180 0.91 11.72 15.60
N GLU A 181 0.65 12.98 15.95
CA GLU A 181 -0.66 13.55 16.20
C GLU A 181 -0.88 14.83 15.40
N ARG A 182 -2.13 15.21 15.17
CA ARG A 182 -2.47 16.48 14.55
C ARG A 182 -2.21 17.65 15.49
N ALA A 183 -1.41 18.59 15.03
CA ALA A 183 -1.09 19.80 15.75
C ALA A 183 -1.51 21.04 14.97
N ARG A 184 -2.09 22.01 15.65
CA ARG A 184 -2.39 23.33 15.06
C ARG A 184 -1.22 24.27 15.31
N MET A 185 -0.83 24.96 14.24
CA MET A 185 0.14 26.06 14.37
C MET A 185 -0.49 27.24 15.11
N PRO A 186 0.14 27.76 16.19
CA PRO A 186 -0.42 28.88 16.94
C PRO A 186 -0.65 30.14 16.11
N ALA A 187 0.26 30.41 15.14
CA ALA A 187 0.27 31.64 14.37
C ALA A 187 -0.62 31.60 13.11
N SER A 188 -0.80 30.44 12.46
CA SER A 188 -1.43 30.36 11.13
C SER A 188 -2.72 29.55 11.07
N LYS A 189 -3.15 28.94 12.19
CA LYS A 189 -4.25 27.97 12.25
C LYS A 189 -4.06 26.75 11.30
N ALA A 190 -2.94 26.66 10.61
CA ALA A 190 -2.62 25.53 9.75
C ALA A 190 -2.53 24.23 10.57
N LEU A 191 -3.07 23.15 10.00
CA LEU A 191 -3.02 21.83 10.62
C LEU A 191 -1.77 21.11 10.10
N GLY A 192 -0.88 20.77 11.01
CA GLY A 192 0.34 20.00 10.75
C GLY A 192 0.32 18.64 11.43
N LEU A 193 1.40 17.91 11.27
CA LEU A 193 1.68 16.63 11.92
C LEU A 193 2.84 16.81 12.91
N ALA A 194 2.63 16.49 14.19
CA ALA A 194 3.66 16.51 15.21
C ALA A 194 3.97 15.07 15.65
N PHE A 195 5.22 14.65 15.52
CA PHE A 195 5.66 13.33 15.98
C PHE A 195 5.66 13.26 17.51
N VAL A 196 5.17 12.14 18.06
CA VAL A 196 5.06 11.92 19.53
C VAL A 196 6.43 11.81 20.21
N VAL A 197 7.43 11.35 19.46
CA VAL A 197 8.83 11.27 19.86
C VAL A 197 9.70 11.69 18.70
N THR A 198 10.96 12.02 18.94
CA THR A 198 11.88 12.52 17.91
C THR A 198 13.19 11.73 17.91
N GLY A 199 14.01 11.92 16.91
CA GLY A 199 15.34 11.32 16.79
C GLY A 199 15.31 9.80 16.87
N ARG A 200 16.28 9.22 17.57
CA ARG A 200 16.43 7.76 17.68
C ARG A 200 15.19 7.05 18.23
N ALA A 201 14.48 7.66 19.19
CA ALA A 201 13.24 7.11 19.72
C ALA A 201 12.13 7.00 18.66
N LEU A 202 12.05 7.95 17.72
CA LEU A 202 11.12 7.86 16.60
C LEU A 202 11.55 6.77 15.62
N TRP A 203 12.83 6.66 15.31
CA TRP A 203 13.35 5.58 14.47
C TRP A 203 12.99 4.21 15.04
N GLU A 204 13.28 3.97 16.32
CA GLU A 204 12.98 2.70 17.02
C GLU A 204 11.47 2.39 17.03
N LYS A 205 10.64 3.40 17.30
CA LYS A 205 9.18 3.25 17.30
C LYS A 205 8.61 2.99 15.90
N ALA A 206 9.21 3.57 14.86
CA ALA A 206 8.79 3.39 13.48
C ALA A 206 9.29 2.08 12.85
N GLN A 207 10.35 1.47 13.36
CA GLN A 207 11.01 0.26 12.85
C GLN A 207 10.05 -0.87 12.42
N PRO A 208 9.02 -1.23 13.21
CA PRO A 208 8.09 -2.30 12.82
C PRO A 208 7.28 -1.99 11.55
N PHE A 209 7.12 -0.71 11.23
CA PHE A 209 6.30 -0.22 10.12
C PHE A 209 7.12 0.17 8.89
N LEU A 210 8.44 0.33 9.04
CA LEU A 210 9.35 0.68 7.96
C LEU A 210 9.72 -0.56 7.13
N VAL A 211 9.69 -0.43 5.82
CA VAL A 211 9.99 -1.51 4.88
C VAL A 211 11.13 -1.13 3.93
N SER A 212 11.81 -2.14 3.39
CA SER A 212 12.78 -1.92 2.33
C SER A 212 12.13 -1.18 1.15
N PRO A 213 12.75 -0.11 0.64
CA PRO A 213 12.28 0.56 -0.56
C PRO A 213 12.39 -0.30 -1.81
N VAL A 214 13.27 -1.30 -1.80
CA VAL A 214 13.53 -2.20 -2.93
C VAL A 214 12.33 -3.10 -3.18
N LYS A 215 11.71 -2.97 -4.36
CA LYS A 215 10.58 -3.80 -4.80
C LYS A 215 11.02 -4.98 -5.65
N ARG A 216 12.09 -4.77 -6.42
CA ARG A 216 12.63 -5.76 -7.33
C ARG A 216 14.10 -5.45 -7.60
N THR A 217 14.92 -6.49 -7.79
CA THR A 217 16.29 -6.38 -8.30
C THR A 217 16.39 -7.11 -9.62
N VAL A 218 17.07 -6.51 -10.60
CA VAL A 218 17.31 -7.06 -11.93
C VAL A 218 18.80 -6.95 -12.27
N GLY A 219 19.28 -7.79 -13.18
CA GLY A 219 20.63 -7.70 -13.73
C GLY A 219 20.67 -6.76 -14.94
N LEU A 220 21.81 -6.09 -15.15
CA LEU A 220 22.10 -5.30 -16.35
C LEU A 220 23.49 -5.72 -16.89
N LEU A 221 23.65 -5.61 -18.22
CA LEU A 221 24.94 -5.80 -18.90
C LEU A 221 25.82 -4.55 -18.88
N CYS A 222 25.19 -3.37 -18.84
CA CYS A 222 25.86 -2.07 -18.76
C CYS A 222 25.37 -1.30 -17.53
N ALA A 223 26.23 -0.44 -16.97
CA ALA A 223 25.82 0.48 -15.92
C ALA A 223 24.76 1.46 -16.47
N PRO A 224 23.71 1.79 -15.68
CA PRO A 224 22.75 2.80 -16.08
C PRO A 224 23.47 4.16 -16.22
N CYS A 225 23.22 4.87 -17.33
CA CYS A 225 23.85 6.17 -17.55
C CYS A 225 23.22 7.26 -16.66
N ALA A 226 23.92 8.39 -16.50
CA ALA A 226 23.44 9.52 -15.70
C ALA A 226 22.10 10.08 -16.21
N GLU A 227 21.86 10.05 -17.52
CA GLU A 227 20.60 10.48 -18.14
C GLU A 227 19.42 9.58 -17.77
N GLU A 228 19.68 8.32 -17.49
CA GLU A 228 18.67 7.36 -16.99
C GLU A 228 18.35 7.58 -15.50
N GLY A 229 19.13 8.43 -14.82
CA GLY A 229 18.92 8.81 -13.41
C GLY A 229 19.23 7.71 -12.41
N GLY A 230 20.05 6.73 -12.82
CA GLY A 230 20.57 5.69 -11.93
C GLY A 230 21.55 6.26 -10.91
N VAL A 231 21.39 5.88 -9.65
CA VAL A 231 22.32 6.26 -8.57
C VAL A 231 22.93 5.01 -7.95
N VAL A 232 24.14 5.15 -7.43
CA VAL A 232 24.80 4.08 -6.67
C VAL A 232 23.96 3.71 -5.47
N ALA A 233 23.76 2.41 -5.22
CA ALA A 233 22.89 1.89 -4.19
C ALA A 233 23.48 0.64 -3.53
N GLY A 234 22.73 0.06 -2.60
CA GLY A 234 23.12 -1.19 -1.96
C GLY A 234 24.46 -1.11 -1.24
N ALA A 235 25.24 -2.17 -1.34
CA ALA A 235 26.55 -2.26 -0.68
C ALA A 235 27.57 -1.26 -1.25
N ASP A 236 27.47 -0.89 -2.54
CA ASP A 236 28.34 0.11 -3.14
C ASP A 236 28.09 1.52 -2.55
N ALA A 237 26.83 1.93 -2.38
CA ALA A 237 26.50 3.18 -1.72
C ALA A 237 26.95 3.18 -0.24
N LEU A 238 26.85 2.05 0.44
CA LEU A 238 27.38 1.90 1.80
C LEU A 238 28.89 2.06 1.83
N ALA A 239 29.62 1.52 0.85
CA ALA A 239 31.06 1.62 0.74
C ALA A 239 31.55 3.06 0.55
N GLU A 240 30.78 3.90 -0.12
CA GLU A 240 31.12 5.33 -0.30
C GLU A 240 31.15 6.13 1.01
N ILE A 241 30.35 5.69 2.01
CA ILE A 241 30.20 6.40 3.30
C ILE A 241 30.71 5.59 4.50
N SER A 242 31.33 4.44 4.27
CA SER A 242 31.83 3.54 5.31
C SER A 242 33.24 3.00 4.98
N ARG A 243 33.70 2.05 5.75
CA ARG A 243 34.97 1.34 5.50
C ARG A 243 34.79 0.02 4.74
N LEU A 244 33.62 -0.23 4.23
CA LEU A 244 33.30 -1.44 3.50
C LEU A 244 34.05 -1.43 2.15
N ASN A 245 34.68 -2.53 1.82
CA ASN A 245 35.23 -2.77 0.49
C ASN A 245 34.34 -3.78 -0.22
N VAL A 246 33.67 -3.35 -1.29
CA VAL A 246 32.71 -4.15 -2.03
C VAL A 246 33.35 -4.65 -3.32
N GLN A 247 33.06 -5.93 -3.63
CA GLN A 247 33.42 -6.56 -4.89
C GLN A 247 32.21 -6.53 -5.84
N GLU A 248 32.47 -6.69 -7.15
CA GLU A 248 31.39 -6.82 -8.15
C GLU A 248 30.35 -7.89 -7.77
N PRO A 249 29.10 -7.74 -8.19
CA PRO A 249 28.58 -6.75 -9.14
C PRO A 249 28.24 -5.39 -8.50
N LYS A 250 28.45 -4.29 -9.22
CA LYS A 250 28.07 -2.94 -8.77
C LYS A 250 26.56 -2.78 -8.73
N GLU A 251 26.07 -2.09 -7.70
CA GLU A 251 24.65 -1.90 -7.45
C GLU A 251 24.19 -0.47 -7.71
N PHE A 252 23.07 -0.35 -8.41
CA PHE A 252 22.40 0.92 -8.71
C PHE A 252 20.93 0.88 -8.29
N ALA A 253 20.31 2.03 -8.14
CA ALA A 253 18.88 2.15 -7.90
C ALA A 253 18.20 3.10 -8.87
N LEU A 254 16.96 2.77 -9.23
CA LEU A 254 16.01 3.57 -10.00
C LEU A 254 14.62 3.47 -9.39
N PRO A 255 13.75 4.48 -9.59
CA PRO A 255 12.36 4.33 -9.24
C PRO A 255 11.70 3.27 -10.13
N LEU A 256 10.86 2.42 -9.51
CA LEU A 256 10.05 1.43 -10.25
C LEU A 256 9.08 2.10 -11.21
N GLU A 257 8.56 3.28 -10.81
CA GLU A 257 7.70 4.09 -11.66
C GLU A 257 8.45 4.57 -12.91
N GLY A 258 7.85 4.32 -14.06
CA GLY A 258 8.44 4.69 -15.35
C GLY A 258 9.61 3.81 -15.82
N PHE A 259 10.01 2.79 -15.06
CA PHE A 259 11.13 1.92 -15.43
C PHE A 259 10.95 1.26 -16.80
N ALA A 260 9.76 0.72 -17.10
CA ALA A 260 9.48 0.05 -18.38
C ALA A 260 9.66 0.97 -19.61
N LYS A 261 9.58 2.28 -19.43
CA LYS A 261 9.74 3.27 -20.52
C LYS A 261 11.21 3.62 -20.80
N ARG A 262 12.14 3.18 -19.96
CA ARG A 262 13.56 3.55 -20.08
C ARG A 262 14.34 2.69 -21.09
N GLY A 263 13.75 1.57 -21.55
CA GLY A 263 14.37 0.74 -22.60
C GLY A 263 15.63 -0.03 -22.16
N LEU A 264 15.91 -0.11 -20.84
CA LEU A 264 17.07 -0.83 -20.33
C LEU A 264 16.92 -2.33 -20.59
N GLU A 265 17.98 -2.95 -21.11
CA GLU A 265 18.03 -4.39 -21.34
C GLU A 265 18.25 -5.11 -20.01
N VAL A 266 17.20 -5.81 -19.57
CA VAL A 266 17.18 -6.55 -18.30
C VAL A 266 17.60 -7.99 -18.52
N VAL A 267 18.56 -8.45 -17.72
CA VAL A 267 19.02 -9.83 -17.71
C VAL A 267 18.84 -10.48 -16.33
N SER A 268 19.17 -11.76 -16.21
CA SER A 268 19.20 -12.44 -14.92
C SER A 268 20.21 -11.76 -13.98
N THR A 269 19.90 -11.68 -12.69
CA THR A 269 20.83 -11.19 -11.66
C THR A 269 22.05 -12.12 -11.49
N LEU A 270 21.93 -13.39 -11.89
CA LEU A 270 22.99 -14.36 -11.80
C LEU A 270 24.03 -14.10 -12.91
N GLY A 271 25.26 -13.76 -12.51
CA GLY A 271 26.36 -13.48 -13.43
C GLY A 271 26.31 -12.12 -14.12
N ALA A 272 25.33 -11.27 -13.82
CA ALA A 272 25.28 -9.91 -14.34
C ALA A 272 26.37 -9.04 -13.70
N PRO A 273 27.12 -8.22 -14.47
CA PRO A 273 28.14 -7.32 -13.95
C PRO A 273 27.57 -6.16 -13.15
N TYR A 274 26.28 -5.85 -13.36
CA TYR A 274 25.58 -4.79 -12.63
C TYR A 274 24.25 -5.30 -12.09
N ARG A 275 23.84 -4.81 -10.91
CA ARG A 275 22.53 -5.03 -10.31
C ARG A 275 21.77 -3.71 -10.23
N LEU A 276 20.51 -3.74 -10.61
CA LEU A 276 19.63 -2.59 -10.53
C LEU A 276 18.50 -2.88 -9.56
N GLN A 277 18.42 -2.11 -8.50
CA GLN A 277 17.34 -2.10 -7.53
C GLN A 277 16.23 -1.15 -8.03
N LEU A 278 15.02 -1.65 -8.15
CA LEU A 278 13.84 -0.86 -8.48
C LEU A 278 13.10 -0.51 -7.18
N TRP A 279 13.09 0.78 -6.85
CA TRP A 279 12.57 1.29 -5.58
C TRP A 279 11.13 1.76 -5.67
N ALA A 280 10.40 1.71 -4.56
CA ALA A 280 9.01 2.17 -4.42
C ALA A 280 8.86 3.70 -4.58
N TYR A 281 9.95 4.45 -4.45
CA TYR A 281 10.05 5.90 -4.60
C TYR A 281 11.41 6.26 -5.21
N PRO A 282 11.58 7.48 -5.74
CA PRO A 282 12.87 7.90 -6.30
C PRO A 282 13.99 7.81 -5.25
N PRO A 283 15.08 7.07 -5.52
CA PRO A 283 16.17 6.87 -4.55
C PRO A 283 16.85 8.17 -4.10
N THR A 284 16.81 9.19 -4.94
CA THR A 284 17.41 10.51 -4.67
C THR A 284 16.47 11.48 -3.98
N ARG A 285 15.26 11.06 -3.60
CA ARG A 285 14.21 11.98 -3.14
C ARG A 285 14.63 12.80 -1.90
N LEU A 286 15.36 12.19 -0.98
CA LEU A 286 15.88 12.85 0.21
C LEU A 286 17.37 13.16 0.13
N GLY A 287 18.15 12.31 -0.54
CA GLY A 287 19.60 12.43 -0.63
C GLY A 287 20.11 13.41 -1.71
N GLY A 288 19.24 13.94 -2.60
CA GLY A 288 19.65 14.79 -3.72
C GLY A 288 20.32 14.02 -4.84
N SER A 289 21.65 13.98 -4.91
CA SER A 289 22.42 13.26 -5.94
C SER A 289 22.74 11.81 -5.56
N SER A 290 22.51 11.41 -4.32
CA SER A 290 22.78 10.07 -3.78
C SER A 290 21.56 9.51 -3.05
N VAL A 291 21.64 8.27 -2.63
CA VAL A 291 20.66 7.66 -1.73
C VAL A 291 20.83 8.25 -0.32
N ASP A 292 19.74 8.56 0.34
CA ASP A 292 19.77 8.99 1.74
C ASP A 292 20.14 7.84 2.69
N VAL A 293 20.73 8.18 3.83
CA VAL A 293 21.29 7.19 4.77
C VAL A 293 20.22 6.22 5.30
N LEU A 294 19.05 6.73 5.68
CA LEU A 294 18.03 5.88 6.29
C LEU A 294 17.33 4.97 5.26
N SER A 295 17.10 5.46 4.03
CA SER A 295 16.61 4.59 2.94
C SER A 295 17.66 3.54 2.55
N LEU A 296 18.95 3.88 2.57
CA LEU A 296 20.04 2.94 2.33
C LEU A 296 20.03 1.82 3.38
N VAL A 297 19.98 2.17 4.65
CA VAL A 297 19.85 1.21 5.77
C VAL A 297 18.67 0.29 5.56
N LEU A 298 17.49 0.83 5.20
CA LEU A 298 16.30 0.02 4.93
C LEU A 298 16.45 -0.90 3.72
N SER A 299 17.19 -0.48 2.69
CA SER A 299 17.44 -1.31 1.50
C SER A 299 18.33 -2.51 1.80
N LEU A 300 19.21 -2.39 2.79
CA LEU A 300 20.21 -3.40 3.16
C LEU A 300 19.78 -4.30 4.34
N ARG A 301 18.57 -4.13 4.90
CA ARG A 301 18.07 -4.95 6.03
C ARG A 301 18.13 -6.46 5.80
N GLY A 302 18.02 -6.91 4.55
CA GLY A 302 18.07 -8.31 4.18
C GLY A 302 19.44 -8.80 3.73
N ALA A 303 20.49 -7.99 3.87
CA ALA A 303 21.85 -8.39 3.50
C ALA A 303 22.34 -9.50 4.42
N THR A 304 22.92 -10.54 3.82
CA THR A 304 23.44 -11.71 4.53
C THR A 304 24.93 -11.59 4.88
N ASP A 305 25.60 -10.54 4.42
CA ASP A 305 27.02 -10.26 4.73
C ASP A 305 27.11 -9.53 6.08
N ASP A 306 27.73 -10.18 7.06
CA ASP A 306 27.91 -9.63 8.42
C ASP A 306 28.67 -8.29 8.42
N ARG A 307 29.59 -8.08 7.47
CA ARG A 307 30.33 -6.82 7.35
C ARG A 307 29.40 -5.66 7.00
N VAL A 308 28.39 -5.93 6.16
CA VAL A 308 27.36 -4.94 5.81
C VAL A 308 26.55 -4.59 7.06
N GLN A 309 26.16 -5.58 7.86
CA GLN A 309 25.39 -5.32 9.09
C GLN A 309 26.20 -4.50 10.11
N ILE A 310 27.48 -4.82 10.30
CA ILE A 310 28.38 -4.05 11.20
C ILE A 310 28.46 -2.58 10.77
N GLU A 311 28.61 -2.30 9.47
CA GLU A 311 28.70 -0.92 8.98
C GLU A 311 27.34 -0.20 9.05
N ILE A 312 26.19 -0.90 8.88
CA ILE A 312 24.85 -0.34 9.11
C ILE A 312 24.69 0.08 10.58
N ASP A 313 25.05 -0.79 11.53
CA ASP A 313 24.92 -0.51 12.96
C ASP A 313 25.77 0.71 13.33
N ARG A 314 27.00 0.77 12.79
CA ARG A 314 27.89 1.91 12.98
C ARG A 314 27.31 3.22 12.41
N LEU A 315 26.74 3.19 11.19
CA LEU A 315 26.10 4.34 10.59
C LEU A 315 24.93 4.85 11.44
N LEU A 316 24.12 3.95 12.00
CA LEU A 316 23.02 4.30 12.88
C LEU A 316 23.49 4.84 14.24
N GLU A 317 24.66 4.43 14.74
CA GLU A 317 25.27 5.00 15.93
C GLU A 317 25.84 6.41 15.70
N GLU A 318 26.46 6.63 14.55
CA GLU A 318 27.04 7.92 14.14
C GLU A 318 25.99 8.90 13.57
N PHE A 319 24.76 8.42 13.26
CA PHE A 319 23.72 9.25 12.69
C PHE A 319 23.28 10.36 13.65
N LYS A 320 23.15 11.56 13.11
CA LYS A 320 22.69 12.73 13.87
C LYS A 320 21.16 12.73 13.95
N TRP A 321 20.66 12.13 14.99
CA TRP A 321 19.22 12.02 15.26
C TRP A 321 18.57 13.35 15.63
#